data_a22d58c2d22b335d70d2919751c36558
#
_entry.id   a22d58c2d22b335d70d2919751c36558
#
_cell.length_a   1.000
_cell.length_b   1.000
_cell.length_c   1.000
_cell.angle_alpha   90.00
_cell.angle_beta   90.00
_cell.angle_gamma   90.00
#
_symmetry.space_group_name_H-M   'P 1'
#
loop_
_entity.id
_entity.type
_entity.pdbx_description
1 polymer ?
#
loop_
_entity_poly.entity_id
_entity_poly.type
_entity_poly.pdbx_seq_one_letter_code
_entity_poly.pdbx_strand_id
1 'polypeptide(L)'
;MIIQKKHASELLKITKTKVTPESYCHLDPDLSKDRGLFGQHNAAQTELCNAGVGVGDLFLFFGWFKNYYEKIDMHHIFGWLQVGKILVGDESIKKFLAKKGFSHPHGQFQKNEQSKNNTLYIGSNDLIINDDRYSKMGYGFFSKSRKDLILTENGKSRSHWKLPTKYFGNAEHLFINRLSWLDSEKCTLQCKGQGQEYILDVKKNKRVKDWAINLILNEHSS
;
A
#
# COMPACT_ATOMS: atom_id res chain seq x y z
N MET A 1 -10.75 8.80 -7.28
CA MET A 1 -10.33 9.78 -8.32
C MET A 1 -11.17 9.50 -9.57
N ILE A 2 -12.12 10.37 -9.89
CA ILE A 2 -12.86 10.26 -11.14
C ILE A 2 -11.97 10.89 -12.21
N ILE A 3 -11.21 10.06 -12.92
CA ILE A 3 -10.52 10.49 -14.13
C ILE A 3 -11.66 10.74 -15.14
N GLN A 4 -11.83 11.99 -15.59
CA GLN A 4 -12.78 12.27 -16.65
C GLN A 4 -12.45 11.39 -17.86
N LYS A 5 -13.44 10.77 -18.49
CA LYS A 5 -13.25 9.83 -19.62
C LYS A 5 -12.29 10.35 -20.70
N LYS A 6 -12.28 11.67 -20.94
CA LYS A 6 -11.36 12.33 -21.87
C LYS A 6 -9.88 12.21 -21.44
N HIS A 7 -9.57 12.40 -20.17
CA HIS A 7 -8.21 12.23 -19.65
C HIS A 7 -7.75 10.78 -19.65
N ALA A 8 -8.65 9.82 -19.36
CA ALA A 8 -8.32 8.40 -19.43
C ALA A 8 -7.95 7.97 -20.85
N SER A 9 -8.69 8.40 -21.87
CA SER A 9 -8.38 8.06 -23.27
C SER A 9 -7.06 8.64 -23.76
N GLU A 10 -6.70 9.84 -23.32
CA GLU A 10 -5.41 10.46 -23.63
C GLU A 10 -4.25 9.72 -22.92
N LEU A 11 -4.40 9.42 -21.65
CA LEU A 11 -3.40 8.66 -20.89
C LEU A 11 -3.17 7.27 -21.47
N LEU A 12 -4.23 6.58 -21.92
CA LEU A 12 -4.11 5.24 -22.52
C LEU A 12 -3.39 5.28 -23.86
N LYS A 13 -3.62 6.29 -24.70
CA LYS A 13 -2.86 6.49 -25.94
C LYS A 13 -1.38 6.71 -25.69
N ILE A 14 -1.05 7.43 -24.64
CA ILE A 14 0.31 7.76 -24.21
C ILE A 14 1.04 6.54 -23.64
N THR A 15 0.36 5.72 -22.85
CA THR A 15 0.98 4.58 -22.14
C THR A 15 1.15 3.35 -23.01
N LYS A 16 0.60 3.34 -24.24
CA LYS A 16 0.61 2.19 -25.16
C LYS A 16 0.13 0.88 -24.50
N THR A 17 -0.84 0.98 -23.58
CA THR A 17 -1.37 -0.19 -22.88
C THR A 17 -2.44 -0.88 -23.73
N LYS A 18 -2.67 -2.18 -23.47
CA LYS A 18 -3.80 -2.93 -24.04
C LYS A 18 -5.13 -2.62 -23.33
N VAL A 19 -5.11 -1.75 -22.33
CA VAL A 19 -6.28 -1.36 -21.52
C VAL A 19 -7.06 -0.30 -22.28
N THR A 20 -8.37 -0.39 -22.29
CA THR A 20 -9.28 0.60 -22.87
C THR A 20 -9.98 1.40 -21.76
N PRO A 21 -10.63 2.55 -22.07
CA PRO A 21 -11.39 3.31 -21.08
C PRO A 21 -12.51 2.51 -20.41
N GLU A 22 -12.97 1.44 -21.06
CA GLU A 22 -14.01 0.52 -20.59
C GLU A 22 -13.45 -0.66 -19.80
N SER A 23 -12.13 -0.84 -19.78
CA SER A 23 -11.48 -1.91 -19.01
C SER A 23 -11.78 -1.78 -17.52
N TYR A 24 -12.10 -2.90 -16.92
CA TYR A 24 -12.37 -2.96 -15.48
C TYR A 24 -11.10 -2.60 -14.71
N CYS A 25 -11.20 -1.65 -13.79
CA CYS A 25 -10.15 -1.32 -12.88
C CYS A 25 -10.39 -2.02 -11.53
N HIS A 26 -9.46 -2.86 -11.13
CA HIS A 26 -9.46 -3.49 -9.82
C HIS A 26 -9.09 -2.45 -8.76
N LEU A 27 -10.08 -1.98 -7.99
CA LEU A 27 -9.86 -0.99 -6.94
C LEU A 27 -9.52 -1.71 -5.63
N ASP A 28 -8.26 -2.04 -5.46
CA ASP A 28 -7.69 -2.61 -4.26
C ASP A 28 -6.22 -2.16 -4.11
N PRO A 29 -5.89 -1.39 -3.06
CA PRO A 29 -6.76 -0.94 -1.97
C PRO A 29 -7.79 0.15 -2.38
N ASP A 30 -8.99 0.11 -1.78
CA ASP A 30 -9.96 1.19 -1.86
C ASP A 30 -9.81 2.11 -0.64
N LEU A 31 -9.00 3.14 -0.79
CA LEU A 31 -8.69 4.14 0.25
C LEU A 31 -9.56 5.40 0.13
N SER A 32 -10.64 5.32 -0.64
CA SER A 32 -11.57 6.45 -0.80
C SER A 32 -12.25 6.78 0.52
N LYS A 33 -12.76 8.03 0.62
CA LYS A 33 -13.46 8.51 1.80
C LYS A 33 -14.60 7.55 2.19
N ASP A 34 -14.69 7.25 3.47
CA ASP A 34 -15.69 6.38 4.10
C ASP A 34 -15.55 4.86 3.79
N ARG A 35 -14.47 4.43 3.12
CA ARG A 35 -14.23 3.02 2.81
C ARG A 35 -13.05 2.43 3.54
N GLY A 36 -11.81 2.76 3.13
CA GLY A 36 -10.59 2.26 3.76
C GLY A 36 -10.53 0.73 3.76
N LEU A 37 -10.51 0.11 2.57
CA LEU A 37 -10.56 -1.35 2.41
C LEU A 37 -9.31 -1.83 1.68
N PHE A 38 -8.74 -2.93 2.17
CA PHE A 38 -7.63 -3.63 1.50
C PHE A 38 -7.86 -5.13 1.60
N GLY A 39 -7.88 -5.81 0.48
CA GLY A 39 -8.05 -7.24 0.41
C GLY A 39 -6.74 -7.99 0.16
N GLN A 40 -6.61 -9.17 0.77
CA GLN A 40 -5.53 -10.10 0.47
C GLN A 40 -6.01 -11.55 0.52
N HIS A 41 -5.33 -12.40 -0.23
CA HIS A 41 -5.61 -13.84 -0.26
C HIS A 41 -4.37 -14.66 -0.64
N ASN A 42 -4.48 -15.99 -0.57
CA ASN A 42 -3.44 -16.95 -0.97
C ASN A 42 -2.08 -16.73 -0.27
N ALA A 43 -0.96 -16.80 -1.00
CA ALA A 43 0.39 -16.75 -0.45
C ALA A 43 0.67 -15.44 0.27
N ALA A 44 0.28 -14.30 -0.31
CA ALA A 44 0.48 -12.98 0.29
C ALA A 44 -0.23 -12.86 1.64
N GLN A 45 -1.49 -13.31 1.72
CA GLN A 45 -2.22 -13.34 3.00
C GLN A 45 -1.57 -14.28 4.01
N THR A 46 -1.04 -15.40 3.56
CA THR A 46 -0.34 -16.34 4.44
C THR A 46 0.92 -15.70 5.04
N GLU A 47 1.68 -14.94 4.25
CA GLU A 47 2.85 -14.20 4.74
C GLU A 47 2.46 -13.15 5.79
N LEU A 48 1.43 -12.35 5.54
CA LEU A 48 0.93 -11.36 6.51
C LEU A 48 0.48 -12.03 7.81
N CYS A 49 -0.25 -13.12 7.71
CA CYS A 49 -0.72 -13.89 8.87
C CYS A 49 0.44 -14.47 9.69
N ASN A 50 1.43 -15.09 9.02
CA ASN A 50 2.61 -15.67 9.68
C ASN A 50 3.48 -14.59 10.35
N ALA A 51 3.49 -13.39 9.80
CA ALA A 51 4.16 -12.24 10.39
C ALA A 51 3.38 -11.59 11.55
N GLY A 52 2.17 -12.06 11.84
CA GLY A 52 1.33 -11.56 12.92
C GLY A 52 0.69 -10.21 12.64
N VAL A 53 0.50 -9.86 11.36
CA VAL A 53 -0.16 -8.59 11.00
C VAL A 53 -1.58 -8.56 11.54
N GLY A 54 -1.90 -7.52 12.30
CA GLY A 54 -3.11 -7.41 13.09
C GLY A 54 -3.68 -5.99 13.20
N VAL A 55 -4.67 -5.84 14.08
CA VAL A 55 -5.27 -4.53 14.38
C VAL A 55 -4.19 -3.60 14.97
N GLY A 56 -4.16 -2.36 14.49
CA GLY A 56 -3.16 -1.35 14.86
C GLY A 56 -1.97 -1.27 13.91
N ASP A 57 -1.68 -2.32 13.13
CA ASP A 57 -0.60 -2.30 12.14
C ASP A 57 -0.92 -1.35 10.99
N LEU A 58 0.15 -0.86 10.37
CA LEU A 58 0.08 0.17 9.32
C LEU A 58 0.60 -0.38 7.99
N PHE A 59 -0.25 -0.36 6.98
CA PHE A 59 0.13 -0.54 5.58
C PHE A 59 0.53 0.79 4.95
N LEU A 60 1.65 0.80 4.22
CA LEU A 60 1.99 1.84 3.25
C LEU A 60 1.93 1.21 1.85
N PHE A 61 1.06 1.74 1.02
CA PHE A 61 0.88 1.23 -0.34
C PHE A 61 1.78 1.95 -1.32
N PHE A 62 2.53 1.20 -2.08
CA PHE A 62 3.33 1.73 -3.16
C PHE A 62 2.93 1.10 -4.50
N GLY A 63 3.26 1.80 -5.57
CA GLY A 63 2.97 1.33 -6.92
C GLY A 63 3.98 1.82 -7.93
N TRP A 64 3.88 1.27 -9.13
CA TRP A 64 4.64 1.76 -10.26
C TRP A 64 3.98 3.01 -10.82
N PHE A 65 4.72 4.11 -10.79
CA PHE A 65 4.35 5.39 -11.39
C PHE A 65 5.35 5.78 -12.45
N LYS A 66 4.88 6.54 -13.42
CA LYS A 66 5.71 7.13 -14.46
C LYS A 66 5.58 8.63 -14.44
N ASN A 67 6.70 9.34 -14.28
CA ASN A 67 6.74 10.75 -14.61
C ASN A 67 6.69 10.86 -16.13
N TYR A 68 5.55 11.28 -16.63
CA TYR A 68 5.29 11.30 -18.07
C TYR A 68 6.23 12.27 -18.84
N TYR A 69 6.51 13.42 -18.26
CA TYR A 69 7.34 14.45 -18.90
C TYR A 69 8.81 14.05 -18.95
N GLU A 70 9.33 13.51 -17.86
CA GLU A 70 10.72 13.08 -17.74
C GLU A 70 10.95 11.64 -18.19
N LYS A 71 9.88 10.90 -18.49
CA LYS A 71 9.89 9.46 -18.86
C LYS A 71 10.59 8.57 -17.83
N ILE A 72 10.56 8.98 -16.56
CA ILE A 72 11.16 8.25 -15.45
C ILE A 72 10.13 7.33 -14.82
N ASP A 73 10.46 6.05 -14.71
CA ASP A 73 9.68 5.06 -13.98
C ASP A 73 10.15 5.01 -12.53
N MET A 74 9.21 5.00 -11.59
CA MET A 74 9.52 4.97 -10.17
C MET A 74 8.52 4.13 -9.37
N HIS A 75 8.95 3.59 -8.24
CA HIS A 75 8.06 3.16 -7.18
C HIS A 75 7.80 4.33 -6.22
N HIS A 76 6.53 4.59 -6.00
CA HIS A 76 6.07 5.73 -5.21
C HIS A 76 5.01 5.27 -4.22
N ILE A 77 5.13 5.69 -2.97
CA ILE A 77 4.10 5.44 -1.95
C ILE A 77 2.91 6.36 -2.27
N PHE A 78 1.72 5.78 -2.40
CA PHE A 78 0.53 6.52 -2.80
C PHE A 78 -0.58 6.58 -1.75
N GLY A 79 -0.50 5.73 -0.72
CA GLY A 79 -1.54 5.69 0.31
C GLY A 79 -1.13 4.92 1.56
N TRP A 80 -1.99 4.97 2.55
CA TRP A 80 -1.81 4.26 3.84
C TRP A 80 -3.13 3.67 4.34
N LEU A 81 -3.03 2.63 5.18
CA LEU A 81 -4.16 2.08 5.93
C LEU A 81 -3.66 1.52 7.26
N GLN A 82 -4.11 2.09 8.37
CA GLN A 82 -3.96 1.48 9.67
C GLN A 82 -5.12 0.52 9.91
N VAL A 83 -4.81 -0.71 10.26
CA VAL A 83 -5.81 -1.76 10.45
C VAL A 83 -6.67 -1.48 11.68
N GLY A 84 -7.95 -1.21 11.48
CA GLY A 84 -8.94 -1.06 12.53
C GLY A 84 -9.74 -2.35 12.77
N LYS A 85 -9.93 -3.16 11.72
CA LYS A 85 -10.63 -4.43 11.78
C LYS A 85 -10.19 -5.39 10.68
N ILE A 86 -10.25 -6.69 10.96
CA ILE A 86 -9.94 -7.75 10.00
C ILE A 86 -11.17 -8.65 9.85
N LEU A 87 -11.54 -8.96 8.62
CA LEU A 87 -12.55 -9.97 8.30
C LEU A 87 -11.89 -11.09 7.52
N VAL A 88 -12.13 -12.31 7.92
CA VAL A 88 -11.60 -13.52 7.28
C VAL A 88 -12.75 -14.36 6.73
N GLY A 89 -12.58 -14.84 5.52
CA GLY A 89 -13.54 -15.71 4.83
C GLY A 89 -14.62 -14.96 4.06
N ASP A 90 -15.02 -15.56 2.93
CA ASP A 90 -15.90 -14.95 1.93
C ASP A 90 -17.25 -14.50 2.50
N GLU A 91 -17.86 -15.31 3.35
CA GLU A 91 -19.19 -15.03 3.90
C GLU A 91 -19.18 -13.79 4.81
N SER A 92 -18.16 -13.66 5.66
CA SER A 92 -18.02 -12.50 6.56
C SER A 92 -17.78 -11.22 5.78
N ILE A 93 -16.96 -11.30 4.72
CA ILE A 93 -16.66 -10.19 3.83
C ILE A 93 -17.89 -9.77 3.04
N LYS A 94 -18.58 -10.70 2.39
CA LYS A 94 -19.82 -10.44 1.65
C LYS A 94 -20.90 -9.81 2.53
N LYS A 95 -21.12 -10.34 3.73
CA LYS A 95 -22.09 -9.80 4.69
C LYS A 95 -21.75 -8.37 5.09
N PHE A 96 -20.49 -8.09 5.36
CA PHE A 96 -20.03 -6.74 5.71
C PHE A 96 -20.24 -5.76 4.55
N LEU A 97 -19.80 -6.11 3.34
CA LEU A 97 -19.91 -5.28 2.16
C LEU A 97 -21.37 -4.98 1.81
N ALA A 98 -22.22 -6.00 1.84
CA ALA A 98 -23.67 -5.85 1.63
C ALA A 98 -24.31 -4.90 2.66
N LYS A 99 -23.99 -5.06 3.96
CA LYS A 99 -24.49 -4.18 5.02
C LYS A 99 -24.08 -2.72 4.82
N LYS A 100 -22.91 -2.48 4.24
CA LYS A 100 -22.37 -1.14 3.98
C LYS A 100 -22.78 -0.56 2.63
N GLY A 101 -23.35 -1.36 1.73
CA GLY A 101 -23.61 -0.98 0.36
C GLY A 101 -22.33 -0.78 -0.46
N PHE A 102 -21.25 -1.48 -0.09
CA PHE A 102 -19.96 -1.37 -0.76
C PHE A 102 -19.77 -2.50 -1.78
N SER A 103 -19.08 -2.20 -2.86
CA SER A 103 -18.54 -3.19 -3.79
C SER A 103 -17.03 -3.25 -3.63
N HIS A 104 -16.49 -4.47 -3.50
CA HIS A 104 -15.05 -4.71 -3.41
C HIS A 104 -14.73 -6.06 -4.06
N PRO A 105 -13.57 -6.20 -4.76
CA PRO A 105 -13.19 -7.44 -5.44
C PRO A 105 -13.25 -8.68 -4.55
N HIS A 106 -12.75 -8.58 -3.34
CA HIS A 106 -12.72 -9.67 -2.37
C HIS A 106 -14.12 -10.13 -1.86
N GLY A 107 -15.18 -9.36 -2.15
CA GLY A 107 -16.56 -9.77 -1.93
C GLY A 107 -17.21 -10.44 -3.13
N GLN A 108 -16.54 -10.49 -4.28
CA GLN A 108 -17.08 -10.96 -5.54
C GLN A 108 -16.58 -12.36 -5.96
N PHE A 109 -15.73 -13.01 -5.16
CA PHE A 109 -15.26 -14.35 -5.46
C PHE A 109 -16.42 -15.32 -5.65
N GLN A 110 -16.41 -16.03 -6.80
CA GLN A 110 -17.35 -17.11 -7.07
C GLN A 110 -16.97 -18.36 -6.28
N LYS A 111 -17.93 -19.29 -6.10
CA LYS A 111 -17.70 -20.53 -5.33
C LYS A 111 -16.47 -21.33 -5.75
N ASN A 112 -16.12 -21.29 -7.04
CA ASN A 112 -14.97 -22.01 -7.59
C ASN A 112 -13.62 -21.29 -7.41
N GLU A 113 -13.65 -20.02 -6.99
CA GLU A 113 -12.49 -19.17 -6.81
C GLU A 113 -12.22 -18.87 -5.32
N GLN A 114 -12.97 -19.53 -4.42
CA GLN A 114 -12.87 -19.31 -2.99
C GLN A 114 -11.46 -19.58 -2.48
N SER A 115 -10.87 -18.57 -1.89
CA SER A 115 -9.62 -18.70 -1.16
C SER A 115 -9.90 -18.96 0.32
N LYS A 116 -9.29 -20.03 0.88
CA LYS A 116 -9.46 -20.38 2.30
C LYS A 116 -9.05 -19.26 3.26
N ASN A 117 -8.19 -18.37 2.81
CA ASN A 117 -7.65 -17.27 3.60
C ASN A 117 -8.00 -15.89 3.02
N ASN A 118 -9.09 -15.79 2.24
CA ASN A 118 -9.58 -14.50 1.79
C ASN A 118 -9.83 -13.57 2.97
N THR A 119 -9.15 -12.44 2.99
CA THR A 119 -9.11 -11.50 4.11
C THR A 119 -9.36 -10.09 3.62
N LEU A 120 -10.15 -9.33 4.37
CA LEU A 120 -10.39 -7.91 4.17
C LEU A 120 -9.94 -7.13 5.39
N TYR A 121 -8.96 -6.27 5.21
CA TYR A 121 -8.49 -5.29 6.19
C TYR A 121 -9.32 -4.02 6.05
N ILE A 122 -9.87 -3.56 7.16
CA ILE A 122 -10.69 -2.35 7.24
C ILE A 122 -9.91 -1.31 8.00
N GLY A 123 -9.77 -0.12 7.43
CA GLY A 123 -9.04 0.98 8.02
C GLY A 123 -9.66 1.49 9.32
N SER A 124 -8.83 1.94 10.22
CA SER A 124 -9.23 2.65 11.43
C SER A 124 -9.88 4.01 11.07
N ASN A 125 -10.91 4.41 11.81
CA ASN A 125 -11.51 5.74 11.60
C ASN A 125 -10.51 6.86 11.85
N ASP A 126 -9.69 6.71 12.88
CA ASP A 126 -8.65 7.67 13.25
C ASP A 126 -7.28 7.00 13.19
N LEU A 127 -6.25 7.78 12.89
CA LEU A 127 -4.87 7.35 13.04
C LEU A 127 -4.52 7.32 14.54
N ILE A 128 -4.15 6.16 15.06
CA ILE A 128 -3.80 5.96 16.48
C ILE A 128 -2.32 5.54 16.55
N ILE A 129 -1.53 6.29 17.32
CA ILE A 129 -0.09 6.05 17.46
C ILE A 129 0.26 6.14 18.93
N ASN A 130 0.78 5.05 19.51
CA ASN A 130 1.14 4.98 20.93
C ASN A 130 -0.01 5.43 21.86
N ASP A 131 -1.25 5.00 21.54
CA ASP A 131 -2.50 5.38 22.20
C ASP A 131 -2.95 6.83 21.99
N ASP A 132 -2.14 7.66 21.33
CA ASP A 132 -2.54 9.01 20.90
C ASP A 132 -3.38 8.95 19.64
N ARG A 133 -4.55 9.59 19.69
CA ARG A 133 -5.44 9.73 18.55
C ARG A 133 -5.13 11.02 17.81
N TYR A 134 -4.82 10.89 16.53
CA TYR A 134 -4.58 12.02 15.65
C TYR A 134 -5.87 12.44 14.93
N SER A 135 -6.03 13.73 14.68
CA SER A 135 -7.15 14.29 13.89
C SER A 135 -6.95 14.00 12.38
N LYS A 136 -6.67 12.73 12.06
CA LYS A 136 -6.45 12.23 10.71
C LYS A 136 -7.00 10.82 10.59
N MET A 137 -7.61 10.50 9.45
CA MET A 137 -8.12 9.16 9.20
C MET A 137 -6.97 8.14 9.18
N GLY A 138 -7.23 6.95 9.70
CA GLY A 138 -6.29 5.83 9.66
C GLY A 138 -6.02 5.30 8.25
N TYR A 139 -6.62 5.86 7.21
CA TYR A 139 -6.39 5.49 5.81
C TYR A 139 -6.56 6.68 4.89
N GLY A 140 -5.95 6.61 3.71
CA GLY A 140 -6.08 7.65 2.70
C GLY A 140 -5.03 7.58 1.60
N PHE A 141 -5.17 8.46 0.64
CA PHE A 141 -4.20 8.70 -0.43
C PHE A 141 -3.36 9.93 -0.12
N PHE A 142 -2.09 9.90 -0.52
CA PHE A 142 -1.28 11.12 -0.58
C PHE A 142 -1.77 11.98 -1.75
N SER A 143 -2.17 13.22 -1.47
CA SER A 143 -2.79 14.13 -2.45
C SER A 143 -1.80 14.65 -3.49
N LYS A 144 -0.52 14.74 -3.10
CA LYS A 144 0.57 15.27 -3.93
C LYS A 144 1.75 14.32 -3.93
N SER A 145 2.44 14.25 -5.06
CA SER A 145 3.74 13.57 -5.13
C SER A 145 4.80 14.42 -4.42
N ARG A 146 5.59 13.77 -3.56
CA ARG A 146 6.70 14.38 -2.81
C ARG A 146 7.92 13.48 -2.91
N LYS A 147 9.11 14.06 -2.80
CA LYS A 147 10.39 13.32 -2.89
C LYS A 147 10.52 12.23 -1.82
N ASP A 148 9.98 12.47 -0.62
CA ASP A 148 10.02 11.52 0.50
C ASP A 148 9.09 10.31 0.33
N LEU A 149 8.15 10.36 -0.64
CA LEU A 149 7.29 9.25 -1.03
C LEU A 149 7.89 8.38 -2.15
N ILE A 150 9.00 8.79 -2.75
CA ILE A 150 9.66 8.05 -3.82
C ILE A 150 10.64 7.04 -3.20
N LEU A 151 10.45 5.76 -3.51
CA LEU A 151 11.31 4.69 -3.04
C LEU A 151 12.50 4.45 -3.96
N THR A 152 12.34 4.72 -5.27
CA THR A 152 13.38 4.52 -6.28
C THR A 152 14.52 5.53 -6.09
N GLU A 153 15.75 5.04 -6.06
CA GLU A 153 16.95 5.91 -6.05
C GLU A 153 17.04 6.70 -7.35
N ASN A 154 17.32 7.99 -7.21
CA ASN A 154 17.44 8.88 -8.37
C ASN A 154 18.47 8.39 -9.38
N GLY A 155 18.12 8.40 -10.66
CA GLY A 155 18.96 7.94 -11.76
C GLY A 155 19.14 6.42 -11.87
N LYS A 156 18.42 5.63 -11.07
CA LYS A 156 18.45 4.17 -11.09
C LYS A 156 17.18 3.58 -11.69
N SER A 157 17.19 2.28 -11.94
CA SER A 157 15.99 1.55 -12.38
C SER A 157 14.91 1.58 -11.29
N ARG A 158 13.64 1.50 -11.69
CA ARG A 158 12.47 1.53 -10.82
C ARG A 158 12.59 0.64 -9.57
N SER A 159 13.15 -0.54 -9.74
CA SER A 159 13.28 -1.55 -8.69
C SER A 159 14.50 -1.35 -7.78
N HIS A 160 15.34 -0.36 -8.04
CA HIS A 160 16.47 -0.01 -7.20
C HIS A 160 16.02 1.05 -6.19
N TRP A 161 15.80 0.62 -4.94
CA TRP A 161 15.30 1.50 -3.89
C TRP A 161 16.42 2.03 -3.02
N LYS A 162 16.19 3.23 -2.50
CA LYS A 162 16.99 3.83 -1.46
C LYS A 162 16.11 4.31 -0.32
N LEU A 163 16.17 3.60 0.79
CA LEU A 163 15.46 3.97 2.00
C LEU A 163 16.26 5.03 2.79
N PRO A 164 15.61 5.93 3.51
CA PRO A 164 16.31 6.98 4.25
C PRO A 164 17.13 6.39 5.42
N THR A 165 18.45 6.48 5.34
CA THR A 165 19.39 5.91 6.30
C THR A 165 19.16 6.38 7.75
N LYS A 166 18.70 7.62 7.93
CA LYS A 166 18.31 8.16 9.23
C LYS A 166 17.33 7.25 10.01
N TYR A 167 16.43 6.59 9.27
CA TYR A 167 15.37 5.75 9.83
C TYR A 167 15.69 4.26 9.70
N PHE A 168 16.31 3.87 8.61
CA PHE A 168 16.55 2.48 8.22
C PHE A 168 17.98 2.00 8.44
N GLY A 169 18.88 2.84 9.01
CA GLY A 169 20.22 2.40 9.32
C GLY A 169 20.22 1.12 10.16
N ASN A 170 21.02 0.12 9.77
CA ASN A 170 21.05 -1.24 10.33
C ASN A 170 19.74 -2.02 10.17
N ALA A 171 19.00 -1.76 9.10
CA ALA A 171 17.65 -2.28 8.88
C ALA A 171 17.59 -3.75 8.43
N GLU A 172 18.71 -4.44 8.19
CA GLU A 172 18.71 -5.85 7.75
C GLU A 172 17.89 -6.77 8.64
N HIS A 173 17.83 -6.47 9.94
CA HIS A 173 17.11 -7.26 10.94
C HIS A 173 15.63 -6.84 11.10
N LEU A 174 15.18 -5.79 10.42
CA LEU A 174 13.83 -5.25 10.58
C LEU A 174 12.81 -5.96 9.70
N PHE A 175 13.25 -6.40 8.53
CA PHE A 175 12.35 -7.05 7.61
C PHE A 175 12.17 -8.52 8.00
N ILE A 176 10.92 -8.94 8.06
CA ILE A 176 10.56 -10.33 8.38
C ILE A 176 10.80 -11.22 7.16
N ASN A 177 10.54 -10.68 5.97
CA ASN A 177 10.79 -11.37 4.71
C ASN A 177 12.16 -10.98 4.11
N ARG A 178 12.72 -11.89 3.29
CA ARG A 178 14.04 -11.68 2.70
C ARG A 178 14.04 -10.54 1.70
N LEU A 179 14.85 -9.54 1.95
CA LEU A 179 15.17 -8.48 1.02
C LEU A 179 16.50 -8.73 0.30
N SER A 180 16.59 -8.25 -0.93
CA SER A 180 17.85 -8.25 -1.67
C SER A 180 18.57 -6.91 -1.45
N TRP A 181 19.29 -6.81 -0.34
CA TRP A 181 20.15 -5.65 -0.06
C TRP A 181 21.27 -5.56 -1.09
N LEU A 182 21.47 -4.38 -1.64
CA LEU A 182 22.62 -4.04 -2.48
C LEU A 182 23.74 -3.43 -1.63
N ASP A 183 23.36 -2.58 -0.67
CA ASP A 183 24.25 -1.99 0.32
C ASP A 183 23.40 -1.65 1.56
N SER A 184 23.56 -2.43 2.61
CA SER A 184 22.78 -2.26 3.84
C SER A 184 23.13 -0.98 4.60
N GLU A 185 24.39 -0.55 4.54
CA GLU A 185 24.83 0.68 5.22
C GLU A 185 24.22 1.92 4.56
N LYS A 186 24.09 1.91 3.24
CA LYS A 186 23.43 2.97 2.46
C LYS A 186 21.92 2.77 2.34
N CYS A 187 21.38 1.70 2.91
CA CYS A 187 19.97 1.33 2.83
C CYS A 187 19.44 1.23 1.38
N THR A 188 20.27 0.70 0.48
CA THR A 188 19.84 0.42 -0.89
C THR A 188 19.50 -1.05 -1.07
N LEU A 189 18.41 -1.32 -1.78
CA LEU A 189 17.92 -2.67 -2.02
C LEU A 189 17.32 -2.84 -3.42
N GLN A 190 17.30 -4.09 -3.88
CA GLN A 190 16.62 -4.47 -5.12
C GLN A 190 15.22 -4.98 -4.80
N CYS A 191 14.19 -4.22 -5.19
CA CYS A 191 12.82 -4.68 -5.13
C CYS A 191 12.58 -5.76 -6.18
N LYS A 192 12.01 -6.90 -5.78
CA LYS A 192 11.67 -8.00 -6.68
C LYS A 192 10.19 -7.93 -7.04
N GLY A 193 9.87 -7.85 -8.32
CA GLY A 193 8.61 -8.20 -8.93
C GLY A 193 7.34 -7.51 -8.43
N GLN A 194 6.21 -7.98 -8.94
CA GLN A 194 4.86 -7.59 -8.51
C GLN A 194 4.42 -8.44 -7.31
N GLY A 195 3.58 -7.88 -6.44
CA GLY A 195 2.94 -8.60 -5.34
C GLY A 195 3.89 -8.99 -4.21
N GLN A 196 4.94 -8.20 -3.97
CA GLN A 196 5.84 -8.43 -2.85
C GLN A 196 5.46 -7.52 -1.69
N GLU A 197 5.12 -8.13 -0.56
CA GLU A 197 4.94 -7.48 0.72
C GLU A 197 6.30 -7.30 1.40
N TYR A 198 6.50 -6.11 1.98
CA TYR A 198 7.67 -5.80 2.80
C TYR A 198 7.20 -5.61 4.23
N ILE A 199 7.46 -6.60 5.08
CA ILE A 199 6.96 -6.63 6.44
C ILE A 199 8.08 -6.28 7.41
N LEU A 200 7.85 -5.28 8.25
CA LEU A 200 8.82 -4.79 9.22
C LEU A 200 8.29 -4.94 10.65
N ASP A 201 9.14 -5.41 11.54
CA ASP A 201 8.86 -5.39 12.97
C ASP A 201 9.34 -4.06 13.58
N VAL A 202 8.44 -3.10 13.67
CA VAL A 202 8.75 -1.77 14.19
C VAL A 202 9.09 -1.74 15.69
N LYS A 203 8.84 -2.84 16.42
CA LYS A 203 9.29 -2.96 17.83
C LYS A 203 10.80 -3.00 17.92
N LYS A 204 11.47 -3.53 16.89
CA LYS A 204 12.93 -3.58 16.80
C LYS A 204 13.56 -2.24 16.43
N ASN A 205 12.80 -1.36 15.75
CA ASN A 205 13.29 -0.03 15.40
C ASN A 205 12.14 0.98 15.32
N LYS A 206 11.96 1.72 16.40
CA LYS A 206 10.92 2.76 16.48
C LYS A 206 11.07 3.86 15.43
N ARG A 207 12.30 4.13 14.95
CA ARG A 207 12.56 5.19 13.95
C ARG A 207 11.82 4.93 12.63
N VAL A 208 11.68 3.65 12.21
CA VAL A 208 10.94 3.31 10.99
C VAL A 208 9.45 3.62 11.16
N LYS A 209 8.91 3.37 12.34
CA LYS A 209 7.54 3.79 12.68
C LYS A 209 7.40 5.31 12.56
N ASP A 210 8.35 6.06 13.14
CA ASP A 210 8.33 7.53 13.08
C ASP A 210 8.41 8.03 11.64
N TRP A 211 9.21 7.37 10.77
CA TRP A 211 9.25 7.69 9.35
C TRP A 211 7.87 7.54 8.69
N ALA A 212 7.22 6.40 8.87
CA ALA A 212 5.91 6.14 8.28
C ALA A 212 4.86 7.14 8.75
N ILE A 213 4.87 7.46 10.06
CA ILE A 213 3.98 8.45 10.67
C ILE A 213 4.23 9.85 10.09
N ASN A 214 5.48 10.27 10.00
CA ASN A 214 5.85 11.58 9.46
C ASN A 214 5.41 11.73 8.00
N LEU A 215 5.51 10.66 7.18
CA LEU A 215 4.97 10.70 5.81
C LEU A 215 3.48 11.05 5.82
N ILE A 216 2.70 10.45 6.73
CA ILE A 216 1.25 10.65 6.82
C ILE A 216 0.90 12.01 7.39
N LEU A 217 1.56 12.44 8.47
CA LEU A 217 1.26 13.72 9.13
C LEU A 217 1.65 14.93 8.29
N ASN A 218 2.73 14.84 7.51
CA ASN A 218 3.19 15.92 6.63
C ASN A 218 2.36 16.06 5.34
N GLU A 219 1.25 15.34 5.19
CA GLU A 219 0.39 15.41 4.00
C GLU A 219 -0.19 16.80 3.75
N HIS A 220 -0.34 17.64 4.78
CA HIS A 220 -0.93 18.99 4.67
C HIS A 220 0.10 20.13 4.74
N SER A 221 1.40 19.84 4.82
CA SER A 221 2.45 20.84 5.03
C SER A 221 3.03 21.44 3.76
N SER A 222 2.29 21.41 2.63
CA SER A 222 2.77 21.93 1.33
C SER A 222 1.65 22.53 0.48
#